data_1f0a74f1c085337fe0261631894da461
#
_entry.id   1f0a74f1c085337fe0261631894da461
#
_cell.length_a   1.000
_cell.length_b   1.000
_cell.length_c   1.000
_cell.angle_alpha   90.00
_cell.angle_beta   90.00
_cell.angle_gamma   90.00
#
_symmetry.space_group_name_H-M   'P 1'
#
loop_
_entity.id
_entity.type
_entity.pdbx_description
1 polymer ?
#
loop_
_entity_poly.entity_id
_entity_poly.type
_entity_poly.pdbx_seq_one_letter_code
_entity_poly.pdbx_strand_id
1 'polypeptide(L)'
;MTQIDYSEMIRIPAAKYIYRVVHRIMEGDCEYDHGPREVYVPELEIGKYPVTNALFKCFLDQTGYCPADSHNFLRHWQNGSCLPGAENEPVVWVSQEDARAYAVWAGGRLPKDYEWQYAAAGPEGLKYPWGNALVKEYCNCQGKGLTPVDAYPHGASPFGVMDMIGNAREWTDEVIDDGMHRFAFLRGGCYFQAPHFWHTDGGARPTDHHLKFQLLNEGHNRCGTTTFRIVKEV
;
A
#
# COMPACT_ATOMS: atom_id res chain seq x y z
N MET A 1 1.69 -18.70 -22.68
CA MET A 1 1.29 -17.94 -21.50
C MET A 1 1.65 -16.49 -21.77
N THR A 2 0.70 -15.59 -21.70
CA THR A 2 0.97 -14.15 -21.87
C THR A 2 1.80 -13.70 -20.66
N GLN A 3 2.94 -13.06 -20.89
CA GLN A 3 3.76 -12.52 -19.81
C GLN A 3 2.97 -11.42 -19.10
N ILE A 4 2.88 -11.46 -17.76
CA ILE A 4 2.17 -10.43 -16.98
C ILE A 4 3.02 -9.16 -16.98
N ASP A 5 2.39 -8.05 -17.33
CA ASP A 5 2.99 -6.72 -17.20
C ASP A 5 2.68 -6.14 -15.81
N TYR A 6 3.66 -6.20 -14.91
CA TYR A 6 3.51 -5.67 -13.55
C TYR A 6 3.55 -4.14 -13.48
N SER A 7 3.86 -3.46 -14.58
CA SER A 7 3.77 -1.99 -14.71
C SER A 7 2.41 -1.50 -15.24
N GLU A 8 1.46 -2.41 -15.50
CA GLU A 8 0.12 -2.10 -16.00
C GLU A 8 -0.59 -1.09 -15.07
N MET A 9 -1.20 -0.09 -15.70
CA MET A 9 -2.00 0.92 -15.01
C MET A 9 -3.49 0.72 -15.29
N ILE A 10 -4.32 0.94 -14.27
CA ILE A 10 -5.77 0.86 -14.37
C ILE A 10 -6.36 2.27 -14.30
N ARG A 11 -7.17 2.62 -15.29
CA ARG A 11 -7.88 3.90 -15.31
C ARG A 11 -9.03 3.89 -14.31
N ILE A 12 -9.04 4.85 -13.41
CA ILE A 12 -10.06 5.09 -12.40
C ILE A 12 -10.86 6.32 -12.82
N PRO A 13 -12.17 6.21 -13.06
CA PRO A 13 -12.98 7.33 -13.50
C PRO A 13 -13.13 8.36 -12.38
N ALA A 14 -13.27 9.64 -12.78
CA ALA A 14 -13.59 10.69 -11.83
C ALA A 14 -14.95 10.46 -11.18
N ALA A 15 -15.05 10.73 -9.88
CA ALA A 15 -16.30 10.56 -9.13
C ALA A 15 -16.38 11.48 -7.92
N LYS A 16 -17.63 11.74 -7.49
CA LYS A 16 -17.92 12.11 -6.12
C LYS A 16 -18.01 10.82 -5.30
N TYR A 17 -17.21 10.73 -4.26
CA TYR A 17 -17.06 9.53 -3.47
C TYR A 17 -17.31 9.83 -1.99
N ILE A 18 -17.98 8.92 -1.30
CA ILE A 18 -18.17 9.02 0.14
C ILE A 18 -16.98 8.38 0.83
N TYR A 19 -16.04 9.23 1.17
CA TYR A 19 -14.83 8.84 1.90
C TYR A 19 -15.13 8.73 3.39
N ARG A 20 -14.68 7.65 4.00
CA ARG A 20 -14.80 7.38 5.44
C ARG A 20 -13.51 6.77 5.95
N VAL A 21 -13.10 7.16 7.14
CA VAL A 21 -11.93 6.60 7.80
C VAL A 21 -12.29 6.11 9.18
N VAL A 22 -11.99 4.85 9.41
CA VAL A 22 -12.00 4.22 10.73
C VAL A 22 -10.56 3.84 11.08
N HIS A 23 -10.09 4.19 12.25
CA HIS A 23 -8.81 3.70 12.74
C HIS A 23 -8.93 3.25 14.20
N ARG A 24 -8.13 2.26 14.54
CA ARG A 24 -8.04 1.78 15.91
C ARG A 24 -7.13 2.71 16.72
N ILE A 25 -7.61 3.16 17.87
CA ILE A 25 -6.78 3.78 18.89
C ILE A 25 -6.21 2.65 19.75
N MET A 26 -4.88 2.55 19.85
CA MET A 26 -4.21 1.47 20.59
C MET A 26 -4.58 1.44 22.08
N GLU A 27 -4.93 2.57 22.68
CA GLU A 27 -5.34 2.65 24.05
C GLU A 27 -6.86 2.44 24.16
N GLY A 28 -7.27 1.38 24.83
CA GLY A 28 -8.65 1.09 25.16
C GLY A 28 -9.45 0.29 24.12
N ASP A 29 -8.79 -0.27 23.11
CA ASP A 29 -9.42 -1.12 22.09
C ASP A 29 -10.64 -0.48 21.37
N CYS A 30 -10.62 0.85 21.26
CA CYS A 30 -11.68 1.63 20.63
C CYS A 30 -11.33 1.93 19.16
N GLU A 31 -12.31 1.78 18.29
CA GLU A 31 -12.25 2.32 16.93
C GLU A 31 -12.69 3.79 16.94
N TYR A 32 -11.95 4.64 16.24
CA TYR A 32 -12.32 6.02 16.00
C TYR A 32 -12.82 6.19 14.57
N ASP A 33 -14.09 6.53 14.44
CA ASP A 33 -14.75 6.76 13.15
C ASP A 33 -14.83 8.26 12.87
N HIS A 34 -14.14 8.72 11.82
CA HIS A 34 -14.17 10.12 11.38
C HIS A 34 -15.46 10.49 10.65
N GLY A 35 -16.36 9.53 10.47
CA GLY A 35 -17.61 9.72 9.75
C GLY A 35 -17.44 9.89 8.23
N PRO A 36 -18.54 9.79 7.48
CA PRO A 36 -18.52 9.96 6.04
C PRO A 36 -18.39 11.44 5.65
N ARG A 37 -17.57 11.70 4.61
CA ARG A 37 -17.52 13.00 3.93
C ARG A 37 -17.47 12.82 2.41
N GLU A 38 -18.16 13.66 1.66
CA GLU A 38 -18.03 13.67 0.20
C GLU A 38 -16.68 14.27 -0.20
N VAL A 39 -15.97 13.57 -1.08
CA VAL A 39 -14.73 14.04 -1.72
C VAL A 39 -14.88 13.89 -3.23
N TYR A 40 -14.19 14.75 -3.98
CA TYR A 40 -14.05 14.57 -5.41
C TYR A 40 -12.75 13.83 -5.71
N VAL A 41 -12.86 12.67 -6.33
CA VAL A 41 -11.74 11.91 -6.86
C VAL A 41 -11.58 12.28 -8.33
N PRO A 42 -10.46 12.88 -8.74
CA PRO A 42 -10.20 13.14 -10.15
C PRO A 42 -10.01 11.85 -10.93
N GLU A 43 -10.18 11.90 -12.24
CA GLU A 43 -9.76 10.80 -13.09
C GLU A 43 -8.25 10.60 -12.99
N LEU A 44 -7.82 9.36 -12.83
CA LEU A 44 -6.41 8.99 -12.69
C LEU A 44 -6.15 7.58 -13.20
N GLU A 45 -4.88 7.26 -13.40
CA GLU A 45 -4.42 5.89 -13.56
C GLU A 45 -3.70 5.43 -12.28
N ILE A 46 -4.01 4.22 -11.81
CA ILE A 46 -3.37 3.61 -10.64
C ILE A 46 -2.66 2.33 -11.05
N GLY A 47 -1.50 2.05 -10.45
CA GLY A 47 -0.81 0.78 -10.64
C GLY A 47 -1.74 -0.39 -10.33
N LYS A 48 -1.92 -1.30 -11.28
CA LYS A 48 -2.73 -2.51 -11.09
C LYS A 48 -2.24 -3.31 -9.89
N TYR A 49 -0.93 -3.32 -9.71
CA TYR A 49 -0.22 -4.01 -8.64
C TYR A 49 0.57 -3.02 -7.77
N PRO A 50 0.92 -3.39 -6.53
CA PRO A 50 2.01 -2.74 -5.81
C PRO A 50 3.31 -2.83 -6.62
N VAL A 51 4.25 -1.90 -6.39
CA VAL A 51 5.56 -1.94 -7.04
C VAL A 51 6.31 -3.20 -6.60
N THR A 52 6.74 -3.99 -7.59
CA THR A 52 7.46 -5.24 -7.33
C THR A 52 8.95 -5.02 -7.11
N ASN A 53 9.63 -6.03 -6.54
CA ASN A 53 11.09 -6.01 -6.40
C ASN A 53 11.79 -5.81 -7.76
N ALA A 54 11.30 -6.46 -8.83
CA ALA A 54 11.88 -6.31 -10.17
C ALA A 54 11.75 -4.88 -10.70
N LEU A 55 10.59 -4.24 -10.55
CA LEU A 55 10.37 -2.86 -10.97
C LEU A 55 11.23 -1.88 -10.16
N PHE A 56 11.33 -2.09 -8.86
CA PHE A 56 12.16 -1.24 -8.01
C PHE A 56 13.67 -1.41 -8.33
N LYS A 57 14.09 -2.63 -8.67
CA LYS A 57 15.47 -2.88 -9.15
C LYS A 57 15.76 -2.11 -10.45
N CYS A 58 14.83 -2.09 -11.38
CA CYS A 58 14.96 -1.32 -12.62
C CYS A 58 15.15 0.18 -12.33
N PHE A 59 14.39 0.74 -11.38
CA PHE A 59 14.56 2.12 -10.92
C PHE A 59 15.98 2.37 -10.38
N LEU A 60 16.46 1.50 -9.49
CA LEU A 60 17.81 1.64 -8.92
C LEU A 60 18.90 1.58 -10.00
N ASP A 61 18.78 0.63 -10.93
CA ASP A 61 19.75 0.45 -12.00
C ASP A 61 19.82 1.63 -12.98
N GLN A 62 18.68 2.28 -13.24
CA GLN A 62 18.61 3.41 -14.15
C GLN A 62 19.00 4.74 -13.52
N THR A 63 18.76 4.91 -12.22
CA THR A 63 18.97 6.20 -11.56
C THR A 63 20.19 6.25 -10.66
N GLY A 64 20.67 5.11 -10.19
CA GLY A 64 21.67 5.06 -9.13
C GLY A 64 21.15 5.58 -7.79
N TYR A 65 19.83 5.56 -7.58
CA TYR A 65 19.22 6.08 -6.36
C TYR A 65 19.84 5.48 -5.11
N CYS A 66 20.19 6.35 -4.18
CA CYS A 66 20.68 6.03 -2.85
C CYS A 66 19.98 6.97 -1.85
N PRO A 67 19.26 6.47 -0.83
CA PRO A 67 18.64 7.33 0.16
C PRO A 67 19.68 8.03 1.04
N ALA A 68 19.33 9.18 1.59
CA ALA A 68 20.20 9.92 2.52
C ALA A 68 20.49 9.12 3.80
N ASP A 69 19.48 8.43 4.33
CA ASP A 69 19.62 7.43 5.41
C ASP A 69 19.42 6.03 4.83
N SER A 70 20.49 5.26 4.71
CA SER A 70 20.46 3.89 4.17
C SER A 70 20.08 2.82 5.21
N HIS A 71 19.84 3.19 6.47
CA HIS A 71 19.48 2.22 7.50
C HIS A 71 18.18 1.50 7.13
N ASN A 72 18.20 0.18 7.18
CA ASN A 72 17.12 -0.72 6.78
C ASN A 72 16.67 -0.64 5.31
N PHE A 73 17.30 0.17 4.46
CA PHE A 73 16.94 0.24 3.05
C PHE A 73 17.15 -1.09 2.35
N LEU A 74 16.08 -1.66 1.81
CA LEU A 74 16.05 -2.96 1.14
C LEU A 74 16.73 -4.07 1.96
N ARG A 75 16.53 -4.05 3.28
CA ARG A 75 17.20 -4.96 4.23
C ARG A 75 17.05 -6.45 3.89
N HIS A 76 16.02 -6.84 3.15
CA HIS A 76 15.76 -8.21 2.72
C HIS A 76 16.52 -8.59 1.45
N TRP A 77 17.14 -7.62 0.76
CA TRP A 77 17.93 -7.89 -0.44
C TRP A 77 19.35 -8.36 -0.10
N GLN A 78 19.94 -9.13 -1.01
CA GLN A 78 21.31 -9.60 -0.90
C GLN A 78 22.08 -9.20 -2.17
N ASN A 79 23.30 -8.67 -2.00
CA ASN A 79 24.16 -8.24 -3.12
C ASN A 79 23.44 -7.28 -4.10
N GLY A 80 22.59 -6.38 -3.59
CA GLY A 80 21.88 -5.38 -4.40
C GLY A 80 20.69 -5.93 -5.21
N SER A 81 20.15 -7.10 -4.86
CA SER A 81 18.98 -7.70 -5.51
C SER A 81 18.10 -8.45 -4.51
N CYS A 82 16.84 -8.64 -4.84
CA CYS A 82 15.95 -9.54 -4.10
C CYS A 82 16.42 -10.99 -4.22
N LEU A 83 15.90 -11.86 -3.37
CA LEU A 83 16.15 -13.29 -3.46
C LEU A 83 15.54 -13.85 -4.76
N PRO A 84 16.18 -14.87 -5.38
CA PRO A 84 15.62 -15.54 -6.55
C PRO A 84 14.21 -16.08 -6.26
N GLY A 85 13.27 -15.78 -7.15
CA GLY A 85 11.86 -16.14 -7.02
C GLY A 85 10.99 -15.08 -6.32
N ALA A 86 11.59 -14.02 -5.75
CA ALA A 86 10.88 -12.91 -5.11
C ALA A 86 10.72 -11.67 -6.02
N GLU A 87 11.04 -11.79 -7.31
CA GLU A 87 11.03 -10.68 -8.27
C GLU A 87 9.65 -10.02 -8.38
N ASN A 88 8.59 -10.82 -8.27
CA ASN A 88 7.20 -10.40 -8.40
C ASN A 88 6.50 -10.17 -7.04
N GLU A 89 7.21 -10.30 -5.93
CA GLU A 89 6.71 -9.88 -4.63
C GLU A 89 6.78 -8.34 -4.51
N PRO A 90 5.89 -7.72 -3.69
CA PRO A 90 5.97 -6.28 -3.46
C PRO A 90 7.32 -5.91 -2.84
N VAL A 91 7.91 -4.81 -3.31
CA VAL A 91 9.10 -4.26 -2.65
C VAL A 91 8.73 -3.76 -1.26
N VAL A 92 9.50 -4.16 -0.26
CA VAL A 92 9.35 -3.73 1.14
C VAL A 92 10.66 -3.19 1.68
N TRP A 93 10.69 -2.73 2.93
CA TRP A 93 11.84 -2.04 3.50
C TRP A 93 12.19 -0.77 2.72
N VAL A 94 11.16 -0.06 2.29
CA VAL A 94 11.21 1.27 1.66
C VAL A 94 10.44 2.28 2.51
N SER A 95 10.99 3.49 2.63
CA SER A 95 10.32 4.62 3.29
C SER A 95 9.30 5.27 2.36
N GLN A 96 8.50 6.21 2.87
CA GLN A 96 7.62 7.01 2.03
C GLN A 96 8.42 7.87 1.04
N GLU A 97 9.60 8.34 1.45
CA GLU A 97 10.53 9.11 0.61
C GLU A 97 11.11 8.26 -0.53
N ASP A 98 11.52 7.01 -0.24
CA ASP A 98 11.97 6.06 -1.28
C ASP A 98 10.85 5.79 -2.29
N ALA A 99 9.62 5.62 -1.79
CA ALA A 99 8.44 5.40 -2.62
C ALA A 99 8.12 6.61 -3.50
N ARG A 100 8.24 7.83 -2.98
CA ARG A 100 8.10 9.08 -3.75
C ARG A 100 9.18 9.23 -4.82
N ALA A 101 10.43 8.90 -4.50
CA ALA A 101 11.52 8.95 -5.47
C ALA A 101 11.25 8.01 -6.65
N TYR A 102 10.81 6.78 -6.37
CA TYR A 102 10.37 5.85 -7.42
C TYR A 102 9.20 6.40 -8.23
N ALA A 103 8.17 6.93 -7.55
CA ALA A 103 6.96 7.42 -8.20
C ALA A 103 7.28 8.56 -9.19
N VAL A 104 8.14 9.50 -8.80
CA VAL A 104 8.61 10.60 -9.67
C VAL A 104 9.37 10.05 -10.89
N TRP A 105 10.27 9.08 -10.70
CA TRP A 105 10.98 8.44 -11.81
C TRP A 105 10.01 7.76 -12.78
N ALA A 106 8.97 7.09 -12.26
CA ALA A 106 7.96 6.41 -13.06
C ALA A 106 6.94 7.36 -13.70
N GLY A 107 7.09 8.69 -13.51
CA GLY A 107 6.19 9.71 -14.05
C GLY A 107 4.85 9.82 -13.32
N GLY A 108 4.83 9.56 -12.03
CA GLY A 108 3.64 9.62 -11.19
C GLY A 108 3.92 10.11 -9.78
N ARG A 109 3.01 9.79 -8.85
CA ARG A 109 3.09 10.11 -7.43
C ARG A 109 2.48 8.97 -6.60
N LEU A 110 2.59 9.05 -5.28
CA LEU A 110 1.81 8.18 -4.40
C LEU A 110 0.32 8.56 -4.46
N PRO A 111 -0.60 7.61 -4.26
CA PRO A 111 -2.02 7.92 -4.17
C PRO A 111 -2.30 8.71 -2.89
N LYS A 112 -3.24 9.64 -2.98
CA LYS A 112 -3.87 10.20 -1.77
C LYS A 112 -4.70 9.13 -1.08
N ASP A 113 -4.94 9.31 0.21
CA ASP A 113 -5.64 8.32 1.03
C ASP A 113 -7.03 7.97 0.49
N TYR A 114 -7.79 8.98 0.04
CA TYR A 114 -9.12 8.78 -0.56
C TYR A 114 -9.08 8.20 -1.99
N GLU A 115 -8.02 8.45 -2.76
CA GLU A 115 -7.82 7.86 -4.10
C GLU A 115 -7.58 6.35 -3.97
N TRP A 116 -6.72 5.97 -3.01
CA TRP A 116 -6.47 4.57 -2.69
C TRP A 116 -7.77 3.88 -2.25
N GLN A 117 -8.54 4.51 -1.33
CA GLN A 117 -9.79 3.93 -0.86
C GLN A 117 -10.78 3.73 -1.99
N TYR A 118 -10.98 4.74 -2.84
CA TYR A 118 -11.89 4.64 -3.98
C TYR A 118 -11.47 3.54 -4.96
N ALA A 119 -10.19 3.44 -5.27
CA ALA A 119 -9.66 2.39 -6.14
C ALA A 119 -9.89 0.97 -5.59
N ALA A 120 -9.83 0.81 -4.26
CA ALA A 120 -10.05 -0.46 -3.57
C ALA A 120 -11.54 -0.79 -3.39
N ALA A 121 -12.33 0.19 -2.92
CA ALA A 121 -13.72 0.00 -2.53
C ALA A 121 -14.73 0.10 -3.69
N GLY A 122 -14.29 0.67 -4.82
CA GLY A 122 -15.19 0.97 -5.93
C GLY A 122 -16.21 2.07 -5.61
N PRO A 123 -17.11 2.38 -6.55
CA PRO A 123 -18.10 3.45 -6.39
C PRO A 123 -19.13 3.17 -5.27
N GLU A 124 -19.32 1.91 -4.93
CA GLU A 124 -20.25 1.50 -3.87
C GLU A 124 -19.66 1.56 -2.46
N GLY A 125 -18.34 1.84 -2.32
CA GLY A 125 -17.69 1.93 -1.02
C GLY A 125 -17.64 0.59 -0.27
N LEU A 126 -17.29 -0.49 -0.98
CA LEU A 126 -17.20 -1.84 -0.41
C LEU A 126 -16.17 -1.91 0.70
N LYS A 127 -16.44 -2.69 1.76
CA LYS A 127 -15.50 -2.90 2.87
C LYS A 127 -14.24 -3.66 2.44
N TYR A 128 -14.36 -4.54 1.47
CA TYR A 128 -13.25 -5.24 0.82
C TYR A 128 -13.43 -5.14 -0.68
N PRO A 129 -12.40 -5.23 -1.49
CA PRO A 129 -12.51 -5.14 -2.95
C PRO A 129 -13.57 -6.04 -3.56
N TRP A 130 -13.83 -7.18 -2.95
CA TRP A 130 -14.75 -8.23 -3.39
C TRP A 130 -16.13 -8.20 -2.71
N GLY A 131 -16.39 -7.27 -1.77
CA GLY A 131 -17.67 -7.19 -1.08
C GLY A 131 -17.55 -6.71 0.37
N ASN A 132 -18.57 -6.98 1.20
CA ASN A 132 -18.65 -6.47 2.57
C ASN A 132 -18.22 -7.47 3.65
N ALA A 133 -17.75 -8.65 3.26
CA ALA A 133 -17.26 -9.67 4.18
C ALA A 133 -15.81 -10.06 3.86
N LEU A 134 -15.02 -10.32 4.90
CA LEU A 134 -13.65 -10.83 4.72
C LEU A 134 -13.70 -12.27 4.19
N VAL A 135 -13.04 -12.49 3.06
CA VAL A 135 -12.77 -13.82 2.49
C VAL A 135 -11.25 -14.00 2.48
N LYS A 136 -10.75 -14.81 3.42
CA LYS A 136 -9.29 -14.95 3.65
C LYS A 136 -8.54 -15.56 2.47
N GLU A 137 -9.24 -16.31 1.64
CA GLU A 137 -8.72 -16.94 0.43
C GLU A 137 -8.49 -15.95 -0.72
N TYR A 138 -8.99 -14.72 -0.61
CA TYR A 138 -8.88 -13.68 -1.62
C TYR A 138 -7.73 -12.70 -1.35
N CYS A 139 -6.98 -12.88 -0.25
CA CYS A 139 -5.85 -12.03 0.10
C CYS A 139 -4.80 -12.78 0.92
N ASN A 140 -3.57 -12.27 0.91
CA ASN A 140 -2.50 -12.76 1.76
C ASN A 140 -2.61 -12.15 3.18
N CYS A 141 -3.28 -12.84 4.10
CA CYS A 141 -3.48 -12.36 5.47
C CYS A 141 -3.24 -13.43 6.55
N GLN A 142 -2.53 -14.53 6.22
CA GLN A 142 -2.41 -15.71 7.09
C GLN A 142 -1.01 -15.93 7.70
N GLY A 143 -0.12 -14.93 7.66
CA GLY A 143 1.13 -14.92 8.43
C GLY A 143 2.32 -15.67 7.84
N LYS A 144 2.27 -16.08 6.57
CA LYS A 144 3.31 -16.95 5.98
C LYS A 144 4.45 -16.21 5.23
N GLY A 145 4.42 -14.89 5.16
CA GLY A 145 5.36 -14.08 4.38
C GLY A 145 4.71 -13.43 3.17
N LEU A 146 5.51 -12.69 2.39
CA LEU A 146 5.05 -12.07 1.15
C LEU A 146 4.70 -13.11 0.08
N THR A 147 3.87 -12.72 -0.85
CA THR A 147 3.51 -13.49 -2.04
C THR A 147 3.62 -12.60 -3.28
N PRO A 148 3.76 -13.18 -4.49
CA PRO A 148 3.64 -12.41 -5.72
C PRO A 148 2.35 -11.58 -5.75
N VAL A 149 2.43 -10.37 -6.29
CA VAL A 149 1.34 -9.37 -6.29
C VAL A 149 0.11 -9.80 -7.11
N ASP A 150 0.21 -10.85 -7.89
CA ASP A 150 -0.83 -11.44 -8.71
C ASP A 150 -1.38 -12.78 -8.14
N ALA A 151 -0.92 -13.18 -6.96
CA ALA A 151 -1.26 -14.48 -6.37
C ALA A 151 -2.76 -14.66 -6.03
N TYR A 152 -3.49 -13.55 -5.85
CA TYR A 152 -4.89 -13.58 -5.41
C TYR A 152 -5.84 -12.89 -6.42
N PRO A 153 -6.11 -13.49 -7.60
CA PRO A 153 -6.90 -12.83 -8.65
C PRO A 153 -8.36 -12.57 -8.26
N HIS A 154 -8.92 -13.32 -7.31
CA HIS A 154 -10.26 -13.08 -6.77
C HIS A 154 -10.32 -11.91 -5.78
N GLY A 155 -9.16 -11.37 -5.39
CA GLY A 155 -9.02 -10.21 -4.53
C GLY A 155 -9.04 -8.86 -5.27
N ALA A 156 -9.27 -8.88 -6.59
CA ALA A 156 -9.31 -7.67 -7.41
C ALA A 156 -10.45 -6.73 -6.98
N SER A 157 -10.19 -5.42 -7.05
CA SER A 157 -11.20 -4.39 -6.82
C SER A 157 -12.24 -4.34 -7.95
N PRO A 158 -13.36 -3.62 -7.79
CA PRO A 158 -14.34 -3.43 -8.86
C PRO A 158 -13.76 -2.82 -10.13
N PHE A 159 -12.65 -2.11 -10.04
CA PHE A 159 -11.91 -1.56 -11.18
C PHE A 159 -10.83 -2.53 -11.73
N GLY A 160 -10.58 -3.67 -11.06
CA GLY A 160 -9.55 -4.62 -11.46
C GLY A 160 -8.17 -4.37 -10.85
N VAL A 161 -8.06 -3.48 -9.86
CA VAL A 161 -6.82 -3.24 -9.10
C VAL A 161 -6.57 -4.41 -8.14
N MET A 162 -5.35 -4.94 -8.16
CA MET A 162 -4.98 -6.17 -7.47
C MET A 162 -4.22 -5.90 -6.17
N ASP A 163 -4.25 -6.89 -5.26
CA ASP A 163 -3.44 -6.94 -4.03
C ASP A 163 -3.63 -5.72 -3.11
N MET A 164 -4.87 -5.16 -3.10
CA MET A 164 -5.22 -3.99 -2.28
C MET A 164 -5.36 -4.33 -0.79
N ILE A 165 -5.57 -5.60 -0.45
CA ILE A 165 -5.80 -6.05 0.93
C ILE A 165 -4.85 -7.18 1.29
N GLY A 166 -4.17 -7.03 2.42
CA GLY A 166 -3.19 -8.03 2.88
C GLY A 166 -1.81 -7.82 2.26
N ASN A 167 -1.03 -8.87 2.15
CA ASN A 167 0.33 -8.92 1.63
C ASN A 167 1.27 -7.91 2.30
N ALA A 168 1.28 -6.67 1.84
CA ALA A 168 2.01 -5.56 2.48
C ALA A 168 1.14 -4.29 2.52
N ARG A 169 1.25 -3.52 3.61
CA ARG A 169 0.59 -2.20 3.72
C ARG A 169 1.15 -1.26 2.68
N GLU A 170 0.33 -0.34 2.24
CA GLU A 170 0.74 0.62 1.24
C GLU A 170 0.86 2.04 1.78
N TRP A 171 1.98 2.70 1.48
CA TRP A 171 2.15 4.13 1.69
C TRP A 171 1.14 4.91 0.84
N THR A 172 0.46 5.87 1.48
CA THR A 172 -0.24 6.96 0.77
C THR A 172 0.60 8.24 0.83
N ASP A 173 0.20 9.28 0.09
CA ASP A 173 0.93 10.56 0.08
C ASP A 173 0.59 11.46 1.26
N GLU A 174 -0.43 11.11 2.05
CA GLU A 174 -0.86 11.88 3.19
C GLU A 174 0.17 11.88 4.31
N VAL A 175 0.47 13.10 4.79
CA VAL A 175 1.21 13.32 6.03
C VAL A 175 0.46 14.35 6.85
N ILE A 176 0.15 14.02 8.11
CA ILE A 176 -0.33 14.98 9.09
C ILE A 176 0.84 15.38 9.97
N ASP A 177 1.05 16.69 10.12
CA ASP A 177 2.05 17.28 10.97
C ASP A 177 1.34 18.19 11.98
N ASP A 178 1.45 17.89 13.27
CA ASP A 178 0.87 18.67 14.37
C ASP A 178 1.90 19.62 15.03
N GLY A 179 3.09 19.75 14.42
CA GLY A 179 4.21 20.55 14.94
C GLY A 179 5.08 19.82 15.95
N MET A 180 4.64 18.67 16.48
CA MET A 180 5.41 17.82 17.40
C MET A 180 5.65 16.42 16.81
N HIS A 181 4.66 15.90 16.09
CA HIS A 181 4.68 14.58 15.49
C HIS A 181 4.23 14.64 14.06
N ARG A 182 4.80 13.76 13.23
CA ARG A 182 4.39 13.55 11.85
C ARG A 182 3.85 12.15 11.69
N PHE A 183 2.72 12.02 11.01
CA PHE A 183 2.07 10.74 10.78
C PHE A 183 1.75 10.57 9.30
N ALA A 184 2.11 9.41 8.75
CA ALA A 184 1.63 8.95 7.46
C ALA A 184 0.50 7.95 7.62
N PHE A 185 -0.26 7.72 6.55
CA PHE A 185 -1.32 6.73 6.52
C PHE A 185 -0.91 5.53 5.67
N LEU A 186 -1.12 4.34 6.24
CA LEU A 186 -0.90 3.06 5.60
C LEU A 186 -2.22 2.34 5.40
N ARG A 187 -2.40 1.72 4.24
CA ARG A 187 -3.63 1.05 3.83
C ARG A 187 -3.48 -0.45 3.61
N GLY A 188 -4.60 -1.18 3.55
CA GLY A 188 -4.72 -2.56 3.09
C GLY A 188 -4.42 -3.64 4.13
N GLY A 189 -3.65 -3.34 5.14
CA GLY A 189 -3.15 -4.37 6.05
C GLY A 189 -1.96 -5.15 5.47
N CYS A 190 -1.59 -6.29 6.08
CA CYS A 190 -0.45 -7.08 5.61
C CYS A 190 -0.61 -8.58 5.92
N TYR A 191 0.31 -9.39 5.41
CA TYR A 191 0.32 -10.84 5.68
C TYR A 191 0.52 -11.19 7.16
N PHE A 192 1.25 -10.35 7.89
CA PHE A 192 1.63 -10.61 9.28
C PHE A 192 0.42 -10.47 10.19
N GLN A 193 0.25 -11.44 11.09
CA GLN A 193 -0.70 -11.37 12.19
C GLN A 193 0.06 -11.23 13.50
N ALA A 194 -0.19 -10.12 14.20
CA ALA A 194 0.41 -9.92 15.51
C ALA A 194 -0.14 -10.96 16.50
N PRO A 195 0.72 -11.68 17.25
CA PRO A 195 0.27 -12.67 18.24
C PRO A 195 -0.40 -12.03 19.47
N HIS A 196 -0.21 -10.72 19.65
CA HIS A 196 -0.73 -9.98 20.80
C HIS A 196 -1.23 -8.60 20.38
N PHE A 197 -2.23 -8.08 21.11
CA PHE A 197 -2.85 -6.78 20.84
C PHE A 197 -1.93 -5.55 21.05
N TRP A 198 -0.78 -5.73 21.70
CA TRP A 198 0.25 -4.69 21.86
C TRP A 198 1.03 -4.37 20.57
N HIS A 199 0.92 -5.22 19.55
CA HIS A 199 1.61 -5.01 18.29
C HIS A 199 0.68 -4.31 17.31
N THR A 200 1.30 -3.59 16.36
CA THR A 200 0.58 -3.00 15.24
C THR A 200 -0.26 -4.08 14.56
N ASP A 201 -1.53 -3.83 14.44
CA ASP A 201 -2.46 -4.74 13.82
C ASP A 201 -2.01 -5.18 12.43
N GLY A 202 -1.80 -6.47 12.25
CA GLY A 202 -1.59 -7.12 10.96
C GLY A 202 -2.88 -7.69 10.38
N GLY A 203 -2.74 -8.54 9.39
CA GLY A 203 -3.85 -9.17 8.69
C GLY A 203 -4.53 -8.24 7.69
N ALA A 204 -5.61 -8.72 7.11
CA ALA A 204 -6.45 -7.95 6.20
C ALA A 204 -7.16 -6.79 6.92
N ARG A 205 -7.22 -5.63 6.28
CA ARG A 205 -7.97 -4.48 6.80
C ARG A 205 -9.02 -4.03 5.80
N PRO A 206 -10.23 -3.65 6.26
CA PRO A 206 -11.23 -3.06 5.39
C PRO A 206 -10.72 -1.81 4.68
N THR A 207 -11.30 -1.50 3.53
CA THR A 207 -10.92 -0.34 2.71
C THR A 207 -11.09 1.01 3.41
N ASP A 208 -12.00 1.10 4.38
CA ASP A 208 -12.24 2.28 5.20
C ASP A 208 -11.32 2.39 6.42
N HIS A 209 -10.41 1.42 6.62
CA HIS A 209 -9.43 1.46 7.69
C HIS A 209 -8.07 1.92 7.18
N HIS A 210 -7.38 2.75 7.96
CA HIS A 210 -5.97 3.03 7.79
C HIS A 210 -5.20 2.81 9.09
N LEU A 211 -3.90 2.56 8.96
CA LEU A 211 -2.98 2.62 10.07
C LEU A 211 -2.34 4.01 10.11
N LYS A 212 -2.48 4.71 11.22
CA LYS A 212 -1.75 5.94 11.50
C LYS A 212 -0.34 5.59 11.98
N PHE A 213 0.64 5.86 11.12
CA PHE A 213 2.04 5.50 11.35
C PHE A 213 2.85 6.75 11.70
N GLN A 214 3.44 6.78 12.89
CA GLN A 214 4.31 7.90 13.31
C GLN A 214 5.62 7.86 12.52
N LEU A 215 5.89 8.92 11.78
CA LEU A 215 7.13 9.09 11.07
C LEU A 215 8.25 9.52 12.03
N LEU A 216 9.34 8.79 11.97
CA LEU A 216 10.59 9.10 12.66
C LEU A 216 11.63 9.53 11.62
N ASN A 217 12.80 8.91 11.59
CA ASN A 217 13.72 9.03 10.48
C ASN A 217 13.46 7.92 9.43
N GLU A 218 13.93 8.11 8.20
CA GLU A 218 13.68 7.20 7.08
C GLU A 218 14.02 5.74 7.42
N GLY A 219 15.15 5.50 8.07
CA GLY A 219 15.61 4.16 8.39
C GLY A 219 14.68 3.42 9.37
N HIS A 220 14.07 4.14 10.33
CA HIS A 220 13.10 3.56 11.26
C HIS A 220 11.70 3.44 10.65
N ASN A 221 11.39 4.22 9.61
CA ASN A 221 10.11 4.13 8.91
C ASN A 221 10.04 2.91 7.99
N ARG A 222 11.18 2.31 7.60
CA ARG A 222 11.24 1.13 6.73
C ARG A 222 10.86 -0.13 7.48
N CYS A 223 9.94 -0.89 6.89
CA CYS A 223 9.39 -2.11 7.48
C CYS A 223 9.21 -3.22 6.43
N GLY A 224 9.40 -4.47 6.85
CA GLY A 224 9.23 -5.65 5.98
C GLY A 224 7.77 -5.99 5.62
N THR A 225 6.82 -5.17 6.05
CA THR A 225 5.39 -5.33 5.76
C THR A 225 4.77 -4.09 5.13
N THR A 226 5.60 -3.19 4.58
CA THR A 226 5.13 -1.93 3.98
C THR A 226 5.75 -1.72 2.62
N THR A 227 4.90 -1.48 1.64
CA THR A 227 5.15 -1.28 0.21
C THR A 227 4.44 -0.01 -0.27
N PHE A 228 4.27 0.14 -1.58
CA PHE A 228 3.52 1.23 -2.20
C PHE A 228 3.08 0.87 -3.63
N ARG A 229 2.14 1.65 -4.14
CA ARG A 229 1.82 1.75 -5.57
C ARG A 229 1.83 3.20 -6.00
N ILE A 230 1.76 3.44 -7.31
CA ILE A 230 1.76 4.80 -7.85
C ILE A 230 0.45 5.13 -8.55
N VAL A 231 0.17 6.42 -8.68
CA VAL A 231 -0.87 6.97 -9.54
C VAL A 231 -0.26 7.94 -10.54
N LYS A 232 -0.91 8.08 -11.70
CA LYS A 232 -0.62 9.09 -12.71
C LYS A 232 -1.85 9.93 -12.97
N GLU A 233 -1.65 11.20 -13.22
CA GLU A 233 -2.73 12.10 -13.66
C GLU A 233 -3.01 11.85 -15.14
N VAL A 234 -4.29 11.92 -15.54
CA VAL A 234 -4.75 11.74 -16.91
C VAL A 234 -4.97 13.08 -17.59
#